data_3d80ace6ae28f0872f646e0db1f1441b
#
_entry.id   3d80ace6ae28f0872f646e0db1f1441b
#
_cell.length_a   1.000
_cell.length_b   1.000
_cell.length_c   1.000
_cell.angle_alpha   90.00
_cell.angle_beta   90.00
_cell.angle_gamma   90.00
#
_symmetry.space_group_name_H-M   'P 1'
#
loop_
_entity.id
_entity.type
_entity.pdbx_description
1 polymer ?
#
loop_
_entity_poly.entity_id
_entity_poly.type
_entity_poly.pdbx_seq_one_letter_code
_entity_poly.pdbx_strand_id
1 'polypeptide(L)'
;VSQRLFSNHHFERKNAIGALVNFFITHVRWKVTGNFDEPLLRYNAELPQDVIAALNVFKKFVWKYVIRHVETQRIEYKGQRILTEMFQIFESDPERLLPTNTANRWRNAPEQGKKRIICDYIAGMSDAYALKVYHQL
;
A
#
# COMPACT_ATOMS: atom_id res chain seq x y z
N VAL A 1 -6.06 -27.99 0.61
CA VAL A 1 -6.11 -26.56 0.25
C VAL A 1 -5.48 -26.31 -1.11
N SER A 2 -4.27 -26.81 -1.39
CA SER A 2 -3.53 -26.55 -2.64
C SER A 2 -4.30 -26.88 -3.92
N GLN A 3 -4.95 -28.05 -4.01
CA GLN A 3 -5.74 -28.41 -5.19
C GLN A 3 -6.90 -27.44 -5.47
N ARG A 4 -7.57 -26.93 -4.42
CA ARG A 4 -8.68 -26.00 -4.56
C ARG A 4 -8.24 -24.58 -4.95
N LEU A 5 -7.00 -24.19 -4.65
CA LEU A 5 -6.44 -22.90 -5.08
C LEU A 5 -6.33 -22.78 -6.60
N PHE A 6 -6.14 -23.90 -7.29
CA PHE A 6 -6.00 -23.98 -8.75
C PHE A 6 -7.24 -24.56 -9.44
N SER A 7 -8.37 -24.64 -8.74
CA SER A 7 -9.64 -25.10 -9.32
C SER A 7 -10.13 -24.13 -10.40
N ASN A 8 -10.81 -24.67 -11.41
CA ASN A 8 -11.50 -23.88 -12.42
C ASN A 8 -12.72 -23.13 -11.87
N HIS A 9 -13.24 -23.57 -10.71
CA HIS A 9 -14.39 -22.95 -10.06
C HIS A 9 -13.98 -21.76 -9.18
N HIS A 10 -14.48 -20.56 -9.49
CA HIS A 10 -14.20 -19.34 -8.74
C HIS A 10 -14.51 -19.46 -7.24
N PHE A 11 -15.64 -20.12 -6.90
CA PHE A 11 -16.08 -20.31 -5.52
C PHE A 11 -15.08 -21.16 -4.72
N GLU A 12 -14.54 -22.25 -5.30
CA GLU A 12 -13.55 -23.09 -4.63
C GLU A 12 -12.24 -22.34 -4.38
N ARG A 13 -11.78 -21.54 -5.37
CA ARG A 13 -10.58 -20.70 -5.19
C ARG A 13 -10.77 -19.69 -4.06
N LYS A 14 -11.93 -19.00 -4.03
CA LYS A 14 -12.24 -18.01 -2.97
C LYS A 14 -12.25 -18.66 -1.59
N ASN A 15 -12.87 -19.83 -1.45
CA ASN A 15 -12.90 -20.56 -0.18
C ASN A 15 -11.51 -21.06 0.24
N ALA A 16 -10.69 -21.51 -0.71
CA ALA A 16 -9.33 -21.92 -0.43
C ALA A 16 -8.44 -20.76 0.04
N ILE A 17 -8.58 -19.57 -0.56
CA ILE A 17 -7.91 -18.35 -0.11
C ILE A 17 -8.39 -17.97 1.30
N GLY A 18 -9.70 -18.00 1.56
CA GLY A 18 -10.25 -17.75 2.89
C GLY A 18 -9.71 -18.70 3.96
N ALA A 19 -9.59 -19.98 3.63
CA ALA A 19 -9.01 -20.97 4.53
C ALA A 19 -7.51 -20.72 4.83
N LEU A 20 -6.74 -20.28 3.82
CA LEU A 20 -5.34 -19.88 4.02
C LEU A 20 -5.21 -18.65 4.91
N VAL A 21 -6.02 -17.63 4.66
CA VAL A 21 -6.03 -16.40 5.48
C VAL A 21 -6.36 -16.76 6.93
N ASN A 22 -7.41 -17.55 7.14
CA ASN A 22 -7.79 -18.03 8.47
C ASN A 22 -6.66 -18.82 9.13
N PHE A 23 -5.99 -19.71 8.40
CA PHE A 23 -4.85 -20.47 8.91
C PHE A 23 -3.76 -19.53 9.42
N PHE A 24 -3.32 -18.54 8.65
CA PHE A 24 -2.27 -17.60 9.07
C PHE A 24 -2.69 -16.74 10.26
N ILE A 25 -3.92 -16.25 10.29
CA ILE A 25 -4.43 -15.42 11.40
C ILE A 25 -4.49 -16.24 12.71
N THR A 26 -5.00 -17.45 12.66
CA THR A 26 -5.17 -18.29 13.86
C THR A 26 -3.86 -18.84 14.43
N HIS A 27 -2.76 -18.80 13.65
CA HIS A 27 -1.43 -19.20 14.10
C HIS A 27 -0.59 -18.06 14.66
N VAL A 28 -1.10 -16.83 14.67
CA VAL A 28 -0.42 -15.71 15.33
C VAL A 28 -0.37 -15.95 16.84
N ARG A 29 0.81 -15.80 17.43
CA ARG A 29 1.06 -15.95 18.87
C ARG A 29 1.57 -14.64 19.44
N TRP A 30 1.20 -14.36 20.68
CA TRP A 30 1.73 -13.24 21.41
C TRP A 30 3.07 -13.61 22.05
N LYS A 31 4.03 -12.70 21.95
CA LYS A 31 5.37 -12.83 22.54
C LYS A 31 5.67 -11.60 23.37
N VAL A 32 6.16 -11.83 24.58
CA VAL A 32 6.72 -10.76 25.41
C VAL A 32 8.12 -10.42 24.87
N THR A 33 8.35 -9.17 24.47
CA THR A 33 9.60 -8.72 23.85
C THR A 33 10.44 -7.82 24.75
N GLY A 34 9.92 -7.36 25.87
CA GLY A 34 10.66 -6.51 26.80
C GLY A 34 9.92 -6.26 28.12
N ASN A 35 10.60 -5.65 29.08
CA ASN A 35 10.06 -5.24 30.37
C ASN A 35 9.52 -3.80 30.31
N PHE A 36 8.55 -3.59 29.43
CA PHE A 36 7.86 -2.31 29.33
C PHE A 36 6.52 -2.41 30.07
N ASP A 37 6.11 -1.35 30.76
CA ASP A 37 4.80 -1.27 31.42
C ASP A 37 3.68 -1.14 30.39
N GLU A 38 3.95 -0.42 29.28
CA GLU A 38 3.00 -0.23 28.19
C GLU A 38 2.79 -1.52 27.37
N PRO A 39 1.55 -2.05 27.26
CA PRO A 39 1.25 -3.29 26.53
C PRO A 39 1.70 -3.28 25.06
N LEU A 40 1.58 -2.14 24.37
CA LEU A 40 1.98 -2.00 22.95
C LEU A 40 3.48 -2.16 22.73
N LEU A 41 4.31 -1.86 23.74
CA LEU A 41 5.74 -2.04 23.69
C LEU A 41 6.17 -3.40 24.24
N ARG A 42 5.40 -3.96 25.18
CA ARG A 42 5.69 -5.21 25.87
C ARG A 42 5.39 -6.43 25.04
N TYR A 43 4.32 -6.41 24.27
CA TYR A 43 3.87 -7.55 23.48
C TYR A 43 4.12 -7.34 21.99
N ASN A 44 4.54 -8.40 21.32
CA ASN A 44 4.62 -8.47 19.86
C ASN A 44 3.87 -9.69 19.35
N ALA A 45 3.44 -9.64 18.10
CA ALA A 45 2.82 -10.77 17.43
C ALA A 45 3.85 -11.50 16.57
N GLU A 46 3.96 -12.81 16.72
CA GLU A 46 4.85 -13.64 15.90
C GLU A 46 4.14 -14.86 15.34
N LEU A 47 4.64 -15.36 14.21
CA LEU A 47 4.22 -16.62 13.63
C LEU A 47 5.28 -17.70 13.92
N PRO A 48 4.88 -18.97 14.14
CA PRO A 48 5.81 -20.09 14.19
C PRO A 48 6.66 -20.19 12.91
N GLN A 49 7.89 -20.70 13.04
CA GLN A 49 8.87 -20.72 11.93
C GLN A 49 8.40 -21.53 10.71
N ASP A 50 7.69 -22.64 10.92
CA ASP A 50 7.09 -23.46 9.88
C ASP A 50 5.98 -22.70 9.13
N VAL A 51 5.18 -21.91 9.85
CA VAL A 51 4.14 -21.06 9.27
C VAL A 51 4.76 -19.91 8.49
N ILE A 52 5.84 -19.30 9.00
CA ILE A 52 6.61 -18.28 8.28
C ILE A 52 7.19 -18.86 6.98
N ALA A 53 7.74 -20.07 7.03
CA ALA A 53 8.28 -20.74 5.84
C ALA A 53 7.18 -20.94 4.78
N ALA A 54 6.00 -21.41 5.17
CA ALA A 54 4.86 -21.54 4.29
C ALA A 54 4.42 -20.18 3.70
N LEU A 55 4.30 -19.15 4.54
CA LEU A 55 3.96 -17.79 4.09
C LEU A 55 4.96 -17.26 3.06
N ASN A 56 6.25 -17.51 3.27
CA ASN A 56 7.30 -17.07 2.36
C ASN A 56 7.21 -17.77 0.99
N VAL A 57 6.76 -19.01 0.92
CA VAL A 57 6.49 -19.68 -0.37
C VAL A 57 5.38 -18.93 -1.12
N PHE A 58 4.27 -18.59 -0.46
CA PHE A 58 3.19 -17.81 -1.09
C PHE A 58 3.64 -16.41 -1.50
N LYS A 59 4.42 -15.71 -0.65
CA LYS A 59 4.99 -14.41 -1.01
C LYS A 59 5.87 -14.48 -2.27
N LYS A 60 6.75 -15.48 -2.37
CA LYS A 60 7.58 -15.68 -3.56
C LYS A 60 6.75 -16.00 -4.81
N PHE A 61 5.71 -16.81 -4.67
CA PHE A 61 4.78 -17.11 -5.77
C PHE A 61 4.08 -15.84 -6.27
N VAL A 62 3.45 -15.08 -5.37
CA VAL A 62 2.76 -13.82 -5.70
C VAL A 62 3.74 -12.82 -6.31
N TRP A 63 4.92 -12.68 -5.73
CA TRP A 63 5.96 -11.81 -6.27
C TRP A 63 6.30 -12.16 -7.72
N LYS A 64 6.57 -13.44 -8.00
CA LYS A 64 7.01 -13.89 -9.33
C LYS A 64 5.89 -13.82 -10.38
N TYR A 65 4.69 -14.28 -10.04
CA TYR A 65 3.63 -14.53 -11.03
C TYR A 65 2.55 -13.44 -11.08
N VAL A 66 2.46 -12.59 -10.06
CA VAL A 66 1.48 -11.51 -9.99
C VAL A 66 2.17 -10.16 -10.04
N ILE A 67 3.03 -9.85 -9.04
CA ILE A 67 3.63 -8.52 -8.93
C ILE A 67 4.58 -8.24 -10.10
N ARG A 68 5.43 -9.23 -10.48
CA ARG A 68 6.38 -9.09 -11.60
C ARG A 68 5.76 -9.38 -12.97
N HIS A 69 4.45 -9.62 -13.04
CA HIS A 69 3.77 -9.80 -14.31
C HIS A 69 3.78 -8.48 -15.11
N VAL A 70 4.03 -8.57 -16.42
CA VAL A 70 4.18 -7.40 -17.31
C VAL A 70 3.01 -6.42 -17.23
N GLU A 71 1.78 -6.93 -17.18
CA GLU A 71 0.60 -6.07 -17.08
C GLU A 71 0.56 -5.31 -15.76
N THR A 72 0.86 -5.95 -14.64
CA THR A 72 0.96 -5.31 -13.33
C THR A 72 2.05 -4.23 -13.31
N GLN A 73 3.23 -4.55 -13.87
CA GLN A 73 4.35 -3.62 -13.95
C GLN A 73 4.03 -2.41 -14.84
N ARG A 74 3.26 -2.58 -15.91
CA ARG A 74 2.79 -1.45 -16.74
C ARG A 74 1.85 -0.52 -16.01
N ILE A 75 0.92 -1.07 -15.22
CA ILE A 75 -0.01 -0.29 -14.40
C ILE A 75 0.75 0.48 -13.32
N GLU A 76 1.67 -0.18 -12.62
CA GLU A 76 2.53 0.43 -11.62
C GLU A 76 3.36 1.58 -12.20
N TYR A 77 4.05 1.35 -13.32
CA TYR A 77 4.83 2.38 -14.01
C TYR A 77 3.99 3.58 -14.43
N LYS A 78 2.78 3.33 -14.98
CA LYS A 78 1.85 4.40 -15.34
C LYS A 78 1.43 5.21 -14.11
N GLY A 79 1.12 4.55 -12.99
CA GLY A 79 0.78 5.22 -11.74
C GLY A 79 1.91 6.08 -11.20
N GLN A 80 3.14 5.56 -11.19
CA GLN A 80 4.33 6.31 -10.78
C GLN A 80 4.55 7.56 -11.66
N ARG A 81 4.40 7.44 -12.97
CA ARG A 81 4.49 8.59 -13.88
C ARG A 81 3.46 9.66 -13.58
N ILE A 82 2.20 9.27 -13.43
CA ILE A 82 1.11 10.21 -13.13
C ILE A 82 1.40 10.98 -11.84
N LEU A 83 1.79 10.30 -10.77
CA LEU A 83 2.10 10.96 -9.48
C LEU A 83 3.30 11.91 -9.59
N THR A 84 4.33 11.51 -10.32
CA THR A 84 5.53 12.35 -10.55
C THR A 84 5.17 13.60 -11.37
N GLU A 85 4.42 13.44 -12.45
CA GLU A 85 3.99 14.56 -13.29
C GLU A 85 3.06 15.51 -12.52
N MET A 86 2.11 14.99 -11.74
CA MET A 86 1.25 15.81 -10.88
C MET A 86 2.06 16.61 -9.87
N PHE A 87 3.06 16.00 -9.23
CA PHE A 87 3.94 16.71 -8.30
C PHE A 87 4.68 17.86 -8.99
N GLN A 88 5.27 17.61 -10.16
CA GLN A 88 5.99 18.63 -10.94
C GLN A 88 5.07 19.77 -11.36
N ILE A 89 3.84 19.48 -11.80
CA ILE A 89 2.86 20.48 -12.18
C ILE A 89 2.47 21.34 -10.97
N PHE A 90 2.12 20.74 -9.84
CA PHE A 90 1.79 21.49 -8.62
C PHE A 90 2.99 22.27 -8.07
N GLU A 91 4.21 21.76 -8.21
CA GLU A 91 5.42 22.47 -7.79
C GLU A 91 5.72 23.70 -8.67
N SER A 92 5.34 23.65 -9.96
CA SER A 92 5.59 24.74 -10.91
C SER A 92 4.79 26.01 -10.59
N ASP A 93 3.53 25.89 -10.16
CA ASP A 93 2.67 27.02 -9.77
C ASP A 93 1.67 26.60 -8.67
N PRO A 94 2.15 26.45 -7.43
CA PRO A 94 1.32 25.96 -6.32
C PRO A 94 0.14 26.86 -5.97
N GLU A 95 0.29 28.16 -6.15
CA GLU A 95 -0.75 29.13 -5.79
C GLU A 95 -1.97 29.06 -6.71
N ARG A 96 -1.76 28.75 -7.98
CA ARG A 96 -2.84 28.65 -8.98
C ARG A 96 -3.43 27.25 -9.09
N LEU A 97 -2.61 26.23 -8.87
CA LEU A 97 -2.98 24.86 -9.19
C LEU A 97 -3.46 24.05 -7.98
N LEU A 98 -3.03 24.41 -6.76
CA LEU A 98 -3.53 23.76 -5.56
C LEU A 98 -4.89 24.32 -5.13
N PRO A 99 -5.75 23.50 -4.50
CA PRO A 99 -6.96 24.00 -3.86
C PRO A 99 -6.66 25.08 -2.85
N THR A 100 -7.55 26.05 -2.69
CA THR A 100 -7.36 27.28 -1.86
C THR A 100 -6.81 26.98 -0.47
N ASN A 101 -7.34 25.97 0.23
CA ASN A 101 -6.86 25.58 1.56
C ASN A 101 -5.42 25.08 1.54
N THR A 102 -5.05 24.28 0.54
CA THR A 102 -3.70 23.72 0.39
C THR A 102 -2.73 24.81 -0.04
N ALA A 103 -3.12 25.69 -0.97
CA ALA A 103 -2.33 26.84 -1.39
C ALA A 103 -2.03 27.79 -0.22
N ASN A 104 -3.01 28.05 0.65
CA ASN A 104 -2.80 28.87 1.85
C ASN A 104 -1.83 28.22 2.84
N ARG A 105 -1.93 26.91 3.06
CA ARG A 105 -0.96 26.17 3.88
C ARG A 105 0.44 26.23 3.28
N TRP A 106 0.55 26.07 1.97
CA TRP A 106 1.81 26.10 1.24
C TRP A 106 2.46 27.49 1.35
N ARG A 107 1.69 28.57 1.16
CA ARG A 107 2.18 29.96 1.28
C ARG A 107 2.74 30.29 2.67
N ASN A 108 2.08 29.81 3.71
CA ASN A 108 2.46 30.06 5.11
C ASN A 108 3.51 29.09 5.65
N ALA A 109 3.91 28.10 4.88
CA ALA A 109 4.90 27.11 5.31
C ALA A 109 6.34 27.62 5.13
N PRO A 110 7.27 27.20 6.00
CA PRO A 110 8.68 27.44 5.76
C PRO A 110 9.13 26.72 4.48
N GLU A 111 10.16 27.23 3.81
CA GLU A 111 10.61 26.72 2.49
C GLU A 111 10.84 25.20 2.49
N GLN A 112 11.46 24.68 3.56
CA GLN A 112 11.72 23.24 3.72
C GLN A 112 10.45 22.37 3.80
N GLY A 113 9.30 22.97 4.17
CA GLY A 113 8.02 22.28 4.31
C GLY A 113 7.12 22.33 3.07
N LYS A 114 7.39 23.21 2.13
CA LYS A 114 6.52 23.46 0.96
C LYS A 114 6.29 22.25 0.11
N LYS A 115 7.37 21.53 -0.25
CA LYS A 115 7.28 20.29 -1.05
C LYS A 115 6.50 19.18 -0.33
N ARG A 116 6.62 19.11 0.99
CA ARG A 116 5.88 18.14 1.80
C ARG A 116 4.37 18.37 1.73
N ILE A 117 3.91 19.61 1.69
CA ILE A 117 2.47 19.93 1.58
C ILE A 117 1.90 19.44 0.26
N ILE A 118 2.65 19.56 -0.85
CA ILE A 118 2.24 19.02 -2.15
C ILE A 118 2.19 17.48 -2.09
N CYS A 119 3.21 16.84 -1.52
CA CYS A 119 3.20 15.38 -1.32
C CYS A 119 2.00 14.92 -0.49
N ASP A 120 1.71 15.58 0.62
CA ASP A 120 0.60 15.23 1.50
C ASP A 120 -0.76 15.43 0.81
N TYR A 121 -0.88 16.44 -0.04
CA TYR A 121 -2.08 16.66 -0.86
C TYR A 121 -2.30 15.51 -1.85
N ILE A 122 -1.26 15.12 -2.59
CA ILE A 122 -1.34 14.01 -3.55
C ILE A 122 -1.59 12.68 -2.81
N ALA A 123 -0.88 12.43 -1.72
CA ALA A 123 -1.02 11.20 -0.93
C ALA A 123 -2.41 11.04 -0.27
N GLY A 124 -3.13 12.15 -0.06
CA GLY A 124 -4.50 12.13 0.45
C GLY A 124 -5.57 11.80 -0.61
N MET A 125 -5.19 11.64 -1.88
CA MET A 125 -6.13 11.30 -2.96
C MET A 125 -6.38 9.80 -3.02
N SER A 126 -7.62 9.42 -3.35
CA SER A 126 -7.87 8.07 -3.86
C SER A 126 -7.39 7.95 -5.31
N ASP A 127 -7.10 6.73 -5.79
CA ASP A 127 -6.63 6.48 -7.15
C ASP A 127 -7.56 7.11 -8.21
N ALA A 128 -8.87 6.93 -8.04
CA ALA A 128 -9.88 7.50 -8.96
C ALA A 128 -9.85 9.04 -8.95
N TYR A 129 -9.66 9.65 -7.78
CA TYR A 129 -9.59 11.11 -7.66
C TYR A 129 -8.28 11.65 -8.24
N ALA A 130 -7.15 11.00 -8.00
CA ALA A 130 -5.87 11.36 -8.58
C ALA A 130 -5.91 11.34 -10.12
N LEU A 131 -6.48 10.29 -10.72
CA LEU A 131 -6.69 10.22 -12.17
C LEU A 131 -7.56 11.35 -12.70
N LYS A 132 -8.67 11.65 -12.00
CA LYS A 132 -9.54 12.77 -12.38
C LYS A 132 -8.80 14.10 -12.35
N VAL A 133 -8.07 14.39 -11.28
CA VAL A 133 -7.28 15.63 -11.15
C VAL A 133 -6.20 15.68 -12.21
N TYR A 134 -5.46 14.60 -12.44
CA TYR A 134 -4.42 14.53 -13.47
C TYR A 134 -4.94 14.87 -14.88
N HIS A 135 -6.16 14.44 -15.23
CA HIS A 135 -6.77 14.77 -16.52
C HIS A 135 -7.29 16.22 -16.62
N GLN A 136 -7.34 16.95 -15.52
CA GLN A 136 -7.73 18.36 -15.47
C GLN A 136 -6.53 19.33 -15.48
N LEU A 137 -5.34 18.79 -15.22
CA LEU A 137 -4.06 19.51 -15.26
C LEU A 137 -3.45 19.51 -16.66
#